data_24ac175ce0124e4b1c1051bfea13f66a
#
_entry.id   24ac175ce0124e4b1c1051bfea13f66a
#
_cell.length_a   1.000
_cell.length_b   1.000
_cell.length_c   1.000
_cell.angle_alpha   90.00
_cell.angle_beta   90.00
_cell.angle_gamma   90.00
#
_symmetry.space_group_name_H-M   'P 1'
#
loop_
_entity.id
_entity.type
_entity.pdbx_description
1 polymer ?
#
loop_
_entity_poly.entity_id
_entity_poly.type
_entity_poly.pdbx_seq_one_letter_code
_entity_poly.pdbx_strand_id
1 'polypeptide(L)'
;MKVYLDGKFVESDDAKVSVFDHGLLYGDGVFEGIRLYSGNVFRLEEHLERLEYSAKAIMLQLPLTRKELSDATCETCRQNGLTDAYIRLVVTRGVGDLGLAPWLCPKPAVFIIASKISLYPKEYYDNGLAIVTVPTRR
;
A
#
# COMPACT_ATOMS: atom_id res chain seq x y z
N MET A 1 -15.86 6.43 0.71
CA MET A 1 -14.76 5.64 1.35
C MET A 1 -13.60 6.57 1.62
N LYS A 2 -13.06 6.53 2.85
CA LYS A 2 -11.89 7.34 3.22
C LYS A 2 -10.60 6.64 2.83
N VAL A 3 -9.68 7.42 2.27
CA VAL A 3 -8.31 7.03 1.94
C VAL A 3 -7.36 7.92 2.72
N TYR A 4 -6.36 7.34 3.36
CA TYR A 4 -5.24 8.12 3.90
C TYR A 4 -4.31 8.50 2.75
N LEU A 5 -4.00 9.78 2.60
CA LEU A 5 -3.12 10.30 1.56
C LEU A 5 -2.26 11.43 2.14
N ASP A 6 -0.96 11.22 2.23
CA ASP A 6 0.06 12.21 2.65
C ASP A 6 -0.30 13.01 3.91
N GLY A 7 -0.75 12.31 4.97
CA GLY A 7 -1.09 12.91 6.26
C GLY A 7 -2.54 13.34 6.42
N LYS A 8 -3.41 13.08 5.43
CA LYS A 8 -4.83 13.48 5.46
C LYS A 8 -5.73 12.32 5.08
N PHE A 9 -6.95 12.33 5.62
CA PHE A 9 -8.02 11.46 5.15
C PHE A 9 -8.88 12.21 4.13
N VAL A 10 -8.97 11.67 2.92
CA VAL A 10 -9.76 12.23 1.82
C VAL A 10 -10.81 11.23 1.35
N GLU A 11 -11.84 11.68 0.66
CA GLU A 11 -12.76 10.76 -0.01
C GLU A 11 -12.07 10.05 -1.18
N SER A 12 -12.51 8.82 -1.49
CA SER A 12 -11.92 8.01 -2.56
C SER A 12 -11.85 8.73 -3.91
N ASP A 13 -12.83 9.57 -4.22
CA ASP A 13 -12.91 10.29 -5.49
C ASP A 13 -11.90 11.45 -5.57
N ASP A 14 -11.45 11.92 -4.38
CA ASP A 14 -10.44 12.96 -4.23
C ASP A 14 -9.03 12.41 -4.00
N ALA A 15 -8.90 11.09 -3.78
CA ALA A 15 -7.62 10.41 -3.61
C ALA A 15 -6.91 10.27 -4.96
N LYS A 16 -6.12 11.28 -5.33
CA LYS A 16 -5.45 11.39 -6.63
C LYS A 16 -3.94 11.38 -6.46
N VAL A 17 -3.27 10.65 -7.34
CA VAL A 17 -1.81 10.63 -7.47
C VAL A 17 -1.44 11.42 -8.72
N SER A 18 -0.35 12.18 -8.65
CA SER A 18 0.16 12.94 -9.81
C SER A 18 0.60 11.97 -10.92
N VAL A 19 0.39 12.36 -12.17
CA VAL A 19 0.94 11.63 -13.34
C VAL A 19 2.47 11.67 -13.38
N PHE A 20 3.10 12.55 -12.64
CA PHE A 20 4.56 12.64 -12.46
C PHE A 20 5.07 11.90 -11.21
N ASP A 21 4.23 11.14 -10.53
CA ASP A 21 4.69 10.29 -9.44
C ASP A 21 5.54 9.13 -10.00
N HIS A 22 6.77 8.98 -9.50
CA HIS A 22 7.69 7.95 -9.98
C HIS A 22 7.22 6.53 -9.67
N GLY A 23 6.37 6.34 -8.66
CA GLY A 23 5.68 5.07 -8.44
C GLY A 23 4.76 4.72 -9.59
N LEU A 24 4.06 5.71 -10.17
CA LEU A 24 3.23 5.53 -11.36
C LEU A 24 4.07 5.36 -12.64
N LEU A 25 5.05 6.22 -12.85
CA LEU A 25 5.85 6.24 -14.09
C LEU A 25 6.80 5.04 -14.20
N TYR A 26 7.44 4.65 -13.09
CA TYR A 26 8.57 3.72 -13.09
C TYR A 26 8.44 2.55 -12.12
N GLY A 27 7.36 2.48 -11.36
CA GLY A 27 7.21 1.48 -10.29
C GLY A 27 8.17 1.71 -9.11
N ASP A 28 8.71 2.93 -8.96
CA ASP A 28 9.64 3.27 -7.88
C ASP A 28 8.88 3.52 -6.58
N GLY A 29 8.70 2.45 -5.84
CA GLY A 29 7.98 2.44 -4.59
C GLY A 29 7.92 1.06 -3.95
N VAL A 30 7.36 1.01 -2.75
CA VAL A 30 7.18 -0.20 -1.97
C VAL A 30 5.75 -0.27 -1.44
N PHE A 31 5.28 -1.48 -1.17
CA PHE A 31 3.93 -1.64 -0.62
C PHE A 31 3.80 -2.87 0.26
N GLU A 32 2.76 -2.86 1.09
CA GLU A 32 2.31 -4.01 1.85
C GLU A 32 0.83 -4.31 1.57
N GLY A 33 0.53 -5.62 1.57
CA GLY A 33 -0.84 -6.13 1.54
C GLY A 33 -1.15 -6.79 2.87
N ILE A 34 -2.02 -6.19 3.66
CA ILE A 34 -2.27 -6.55 5.05
C ILE A 34 -3.73 -6.95 5.21
N ARG A 35 -4.01 -7.92 6.09
CA ARG A 35 -5.39 -8.31 6.41
C ARG A 35 -5.84 -7.73 7.73
N LEU A 36 -7.10 -7.31 7.76
CA LEU A 36 -7.86 -7.02 8.96
C LEU A 36 -8.82 -8.17 9.20
N TYR A 37 -8.80 -8.75 10.40
CA TYR A 37 -9.70 -9.82 10.83
C TYR A 37 -10.35 -9.45 12.15
N SER A 38 -11.67 -9.41 12.19
CA SER A 38 -12.45 -9.12 13.42
C SER A 38 -11.94 -7.88 14.15
N GLY A 39 -11.60 -6.82 13.41
CA GLY A 39 -11.11 -5.54 13.95
C GLY A 39 -9.61 -5.51 14.29
N ASN A 40 -8.89 -6.62 14.12
CA ASN A 40 -7.45 -6.68 14.39
C ASN A 40 -6.65 -6.72 13.09
N VAL A 41 -5.72 -5.79 12.91
CA VAL A 41 -4.78 -5.78 11.78
C VAL A 41 -3.75 -6.88 12.01
N PHE A 42 -3.77 -7.89 11.14
CA PHE A 42 -2.96 -9.08 11.31
C PHE A 42 -1.47 -8.79 11.09
N ARG A 43 -0.66 -9.07 12.12
CA ARG A 43 0.82 -8.95 12.09
C ARG A 43 1.31 -7.60 11.55
N LEU A 44 0.68 -6.50 12.00
CA LEU A 44 0.98 -5.17 11.48
C LEU A 44 2.45 -4.79 11.64
N GLU A 45 3.05 -5.07 12.80
CA GLU A 45 4.45 -4.71 13.07
C GLU A 45 5.43 -5.40 12.11
N GLU A 46 5.22 -6.69 11.83
CA GLU A 46 6.06 -7.44 10.90
C GLU A 46 5.89 -6.96 9.44
N HIS A 47 4.67 -6.53 9.07
CA HIS A 47 4.45 -5.89 7.78
C HIS A 47 5.19 -4.55 7.67
N LEU A 48 5.15 -3.73 8.72
CA LEU A 48 5.85 -2.44 8.73
C LEU A 48 7.38 -2.61 8.75
N GLU A 49 7.88 -3.59 9.49
CA GLU A 49 9.31 -3.93 9.46
C GLU A 49 9.76 -4.36 8.06
N ARG A 50 8.97 -5.19 7.37
CA ARG A 50 9.26 -5.59 5.99
C ARG A 50 9.17 -4.43 5.02
N LEU A 51 8.21 -3.51 5.20
CA LEU A 51 8.12 -2.28 4.41
C LEU A 51 9.38 -1.41 4.56
N GLU A 52 9.88 -1.23 5.80
CA GLU A 52 11.12 -0.51 6.07
C GLU A 52 12.33 -1.18 5.39
N TYR A 53 12.40 -2.51 5.48
CA TYR A 53 13.46 -3.27 4.81
C TYR A 53 13.40 -3.10 3.29
N SER A 54 12.20 -3.19 2.71
CA SER A 54 11.97 -3.00 1.27
C SER A 54 12.33 -1.58 0.82
N ALA A 55 11.97 -0.57 1.61
CA ALA A 55 12.31 0.82 1.34
C ALA A 55 13.83 1.05 1.36
N LYS A 56 14.54 0.47 2.35
CA LYS A 56 16.00 0.53 2.41
C LYS A 56 16.66 -0.09 1.19
N ALA A 57 16.13 -1.20 0.68
CA ALA A 57 16.68 -1.89 -0.48
C ALA A 57 16.69 -1.02 -1.76
N ILE A 58 15.74 -0.10 -1.89
CA ILE A 58 15.67 0.86 -3.00
C ILE A 58 16.09 2.28 -2.60
N MET A 59 16.70 2.44 -1.43
CA MET A 59 17.11 3.75 -0.88
C MET A 59 15.97 4.78 -0.85
N LEU A 60 14.77 4.32 -0.51
CA LEU A 60 13.58 5.15 -0.33
C LEU A 60 13.45 5.49 1.15
N GLN A 61 13.46 6.78 1.48
CA GLN A 61 13.19 7.25 2.83
C GLN A 61 11.66 7.24 3.07
N LEU A 62 11.22 6.55 4.11
CA LEU A 62 9.80 6.57 4.48
C LEU A 62 9.41 7.95 5.00
N PRO A 63 8.23 8.49 4.60
CA PRO A 63 7.79 9.83 5.00
C PRO A 63 7.25 9.89 6.44
N LEU A 64 7.01 8.72 7.05
CA LEU A 64 6.44 8.55 8.38
C LEU A 64 7.25 7.53 9.18
N THR A 65 7.26 7.67 10.48
CA THR A 65 7.78 6.67 11.42
C THR A 65 6.90 5.40 11.41
N ARG A 66 7.44 4.28 11.89
CA ARG A 66 6.68 3.02 12.03
C ARG A 66 5.41 3.22 12.85
N LYS A 67 5.49 3.97 13.94
CA LYS A 67 4.34 4.27 14.79
C LYS A 67 3.26 5.06 14.04
N GLU A 68 3.64 6.10 13.30
CA GLU A 68 2.71 6.90 12.52
C GLU A 68 2.06 6.08 11.39
N LEU A 69 2.81 5.18 10.73
CA LEU A 69 2.28 4.25 9.73
C LEU A 69 1.28 3.26 10.35
N SER A 70 1.60 2.75 11.54
CA SER A 70 0.71 1.86 12.31
C SER A 70 -0.59 2.58 12.68
N ASP A 71 -0.48 3.77 13.26
CA ASP A 71 -1.64 4.58 13.66
C ASP A 71 -2.52 4.93 12.44
N ALA A 72 -1.92 5.37 11.34
CA ALA A 72 -2.63 5.71 10.10
C ALA A 72 -3.32 4.48 9.48
N THR A 73 -2.68 3.32 9.53
CA THR A 73 -3.25 2.06 9.02
C THR A 73 -4.50 1.65 9.81
N CYS A 74 -4.40 1.65 11.14
CA CYS A 74 -5.52 1.34 12.03
C CYS A 74 -6.66 2.36 11.88
N GLU A 75 -6.31 3.64 11.80
CA GLU A 75 -7.30 4.72 11.65
C GLU A 75 -8.02 4.65 10.30
N THR A 76 -7.33 4.26 9.21
CA THR A 76 -7.96 4.04 7.91
C THR A 76 -9.07 2.99 7.99
N CYS A 77 -8.84 1.90 8.71
CA CYS A 77 -9.86 0.88 8.94
C CYS A 77 -11.03 1.41 9.76
N ARG A 78 -10.74 2.15 10.83
CA ARG A 78 -11.74 2.71 11.76
C ARG A 78 -12.65 3.72 11.07
N GLN A 79 -12.10 4.65 10.30
CA GLN A 79 -12.88 5.66 9.56
C GLN A 79 -13.79 5.07 8.49
N ASN A 80 -13.45 3.86 8.00
CA ASN A 80 -14.29 3.13 7.05
C ASN A 80 -15.24 2.12 7.71
N GLY A 81 -15.27 2.03 9.04
CA GLY A 81 -16.15 1.11 9.78
C GLY A 81 -15.88 -0.37 9.47
N LEU A 82 -14.63 -0.72 9.16
CA LEU A 82 -14.26 -2.05 8.73
C LEU A 82 -13.83 -2.92 9.92
N THR A 83 -14.30 -4.16 9.95
CA THR A 83 -13.88 -5.21 10.88
C THR A 83 -13.12 -6.33 10.15
N ASP A 84 -13.43 -6.53 8.87
CA ASP A 84 -12.74 -7.47 7.99
C ASP A 84 -12.45 -6.78 6.67
N ALA A 85 -11.16 -6.72 6.30
CA ALA A 85 -10.72 -5.97 5.13
C ALA A 85 -9.37 -6.44 4.60
N TYR A 86 -9.08 -6.00 3.40
CA TYR A 86 -7.74 -5.94 2.84
C TYR A 86 -7.25 -4.49 2.89
N ILE A 87 -6.02 -4.32 3.33
CA ILE A 87 -5.36 -3.04 3.44
C ILE A 87 -4.20 -3.00 2.44
N ARG A 88 -4.13 -1.95 1.65
CA ARG A 88 -3.01 -1.65 0.78
C ARG A 88 -2.32 -0.39 1.29
N LEU A 89 -1.14 -0.56 1.88
CA LEU A 89 -0.24 0.53 2.26
C LEU A 89 0.83 0.66 1.18
N VAL A 90 0.98 1.85 0.61
CA VAL A 90 1.92 2.12 -0.48
C VAL A 90 2.75 3.35 -0.12
N VAL A 91 4.05 3.28 -0.39
CA VAL A 91 4.95 4.43 -0.36
C VAL A 91 5.65 4.51 -1.70
N THR A 92 5.51 5.63 -2.40
CA THR A 92 6.20 5.89 -3.66
C THR A 92 7.37 6.83 -3.46
N ARG A 93 8.26 6.91 -4.43
CA ARG A 93 9.32 7.94 -4.47
C ARG A 93 8.74 9.35 -4.45
N GLY A 94 7.51 9.53 -4.91
CA GLY A 94 6.83 10.80 -5.03
C GLY A 94 6.98 11.46 -6.38
N VAL A 95 6.55 12.71 -6.45
CA VAL A 95 6.53 13.50 -7.67
C VAL A 95 7.93 14.00 -8.00
N GLY A 96 8.33 13.80 -9.25
CA GLY A 96 9.58 14.31 -9.82
C GLY A 96 9.39 14.79 -11.25
N ASP A 97 10.48 14.90 -11.99
CA ASP A 97 10.46 15.10 -13.43
C ASP A 97 10.50 13.74 -14.18
N LEU A 98 10.72 13.74 -15.49
CA LEU A 98 10.84 12.52 -16.29
C LEU A 98 12.22 11.84 -16.18
N GLY A 99 13.14 12.39 -15.42
CA GLY A 99 14.45 11.78 -15.18
C GLY A 99 14.35 10.61 -14.19
N LEU A 100 15.17 9.57 -14.39
CA LEU A 100 15.10 8.35 -13.57
C LEU A 100 15.81 8.47 -12.22
N ALA A 101 16.55 9.55 -11.99
CA ALA A 101 17.37 9.69 -10.80
C ALA A 101 16.50 9.93 -9.55
N PRO A 102 16.66 9.11 -8.47
CA PRO A 102 15.78 9.17 -7.30
C PRO A 102 15.83 10.50 -6.54
N TRP A 103 16.93 11.26 -6.64
CA TRP A 103 17.04 12.59 -6.01
C TRP A 103 16.24 13.68 -6.71
N LEU A 104 15.63 13.40 -7.87
CA LEU A 104 14.71 14.31 -8.56
C LEU A 104 13.32 14.33 -7.91
N CYS A 105 13.04 13.42 -6.98
CA CYS A 105 11.82 13.39 -6.20
C CYS A 105 12.12 13.91 -4.78
N PRO A 106 11.79 15.17 -4.50
CA PRO A 106 12.16 15.79 -3.22
C PRO A 106 11.39 15.27 -2.03
N LYS A 107 10.25 14.63 -2.25
CA LYS A 107 9.38 14.16 -1.18
C LYS A 107 8.66 12.86 -1.58
N PRO A 108 8.83 11.77 -0.81
CA PRO A 108 8.04 10.55 -1.01
C PRO A 108 6.57 10.79 -0.70
N ALA A 109 5.70 9.99 -1.32
CA ALA A 109 4.26 10.00 -1.07
C ALA A 109 3.84 8.71 -0.38
N VAL A 110 2.81 8.78 0.47
CA VAL A 110 2.24 7.61 1.16
C VAL A 110 0.72 7.64 1.07
N PHE A 111 0.14 6.47 0.74
CA PHE A 111 -1.31 6.32 0.83
C PHE A 111 -1.71 4.94 1.36
N ILE A 112 -2.86 4.90 2.03
CA ILE A 112 -3.41 3.68 2.62
C ILE A 112 -4.87 3.57 2.22
N ILE A 113 -5.21 2.43 1.61
CA ILE A 113 -6.57 2.06 1.21
C ILE A 113 -6.97 0.85 2.04
N ALA A 114 -8.16 0.87 2.63
CA ALA A 114 -8.75 -0.29 3.28
C ALA A 114 -10.16 -0.53 2.73
N SER A 115 -10.40 -1.74 2.22
CA SER A 115 -11.71 -2.11 1.68
C SER A 115 -11.98 -3.61 1.81
N LYS A 116 -13.25 -3.99 1.73
CA LYS A 116 -13.60 -5.39 1.55
C LYS A 116 -13.10 -5.87 0.19
N ILE A 117 -12.45 -7.02 0.17
CA ILE A 117 -11.97 -7.64 -1.06
C ILE A 117 -12.42 -9.09 -1.15
N SER A 118 -12.87 -9.49 -2.33
CA SER A 118 -12.97 -10.88 -2.74
C SER A 118 -12.05 -11.06 -3.94
N LEU A 119 -10.96 -11.78 -3.76
CA LEU A 119 -9.97 -11.99 -4.83
C LEU A 119 -10.50 -12.88 -5.93
N TYR A 120 -11.33 -13.86 -5.55
CA TYR A 120 -11.91 -14.83 -6.48
C TYR A 120 -13.38 -15.07 -6.15
N PRO A 121 -14.20 -15.52 -7.11
CA PRO A 121 -15.52 -16.07 -6.85
C PRO A 121 -15.49 -17.21 -5.82
N LYS A 122 -16.55 -17.35 -5.03
CA LYS A 122 -16.63 -18.36 -3.98
C LYS A 122 -16.36 -19.79 -4.49
N GLU A 123 -16.79 -20.09 -5.70
CA GLU A 123 -16.59 -21.39 -6.35
C GLU A 123 -15.12 -21.82 -6.45
N TYR A 124 -14.17 -20.85 -6.59
CA TYR A 124 -12.75 -21.17 -6.65
C TYR A 124 -12.17 -21.52 -5.27
N TYR A 125 -12.78 -21.04 -4.20
CA TYR A 125 -12.42 -21.46 -2.85
C TYR A 125 -12.96 -22.86 -2.53
N ASP A 126 -14.13 -23.21 -3.07
CA ASP A 126 -14.78 -24.51 -2.84
C ASP A 126 -14.18 -25.61 -3.75
N ASN A 127 -13.86 -25.30 -5.01
CA ASN A 127 -13.46 -26.27 -6.03
C ASN A 127 -11.97 -26.19 -6.44
N GLY A 128 -11.26 -25.18 -5.95
CA GLY A 128 -9.88 -24.91 -6.38
C GLY A 128 -9.80 -24.14 -7.71
N LEU A 129 -8.56 -23.79 -8.08
CA LEU A 129 -8.24 -23.04 -9.28
C LEU A 129 -7.27 -23.82 -10.15
N ALA A 130 -7.56 -23.94 -11.46
CA ALA A 130 -6.62 -24.53 -12.40
C ALA A 130 -5.46 -23.55 -12.64
N ILE A 131 -4.24 -24.02 -12.44
CA ILE A 131 -3.01 -23.25 -12.67
C ILE A 131 -2.08 -23.98 -13.63
N VAL A 132 -1.25 -23.22 -14.34
CA VAL A 132 -0.17 -23.74 -15.17
C VAL A 132 1.16 -23.18 -14.69
N THR A 133 2.19 -24.04 -14.69
CA THR A 133 3.54 -23.61 -14.38
C THR A 133 4.19 -23.04 -15.65
N VAL A 134 4.82 -21.90 -15.54
CA VAL A 134 5.59 -21.27 -16.63
C VAL A 134 7.06 -21.12 -16.22
N PRO A 135 8.01 -21.17 -17.18
CA PRO A 135 9.44 -21.12 -16.87
C PRO A 135 9.95 -19.71 -16.50
N THR A 136 9.09 -18.70 -16.47
CA THR A 136 9.48 -17.33 -16.13
C THR A 136 9.83 -17.23 -14.64
N ARG A 137 11.05 -16.76 -14.36
CA ARG A 137 11.52 -16.45 -13.00
C ARG A 137 11.37 -14.96 -12.73
N ARG A 138 10.94 -14.63 -11.52
CA ARG A 138 10.99 -13.27 -11.00
C ARG A 138 12.34 -12.99 -10.37
#